data_08ab7327f8246a6f13c0557b527b5eb1
#
_entry.id   08ab7327f8246a6f13c0557b527b5eb1
#
_cell.length_a   1.000
_cell.length_b   1.000
_cell.length_c   1.000
_cell.angle_alpha   90.00
_cell.angle_beta   90.00
_cell.angle_gamma   90.00
#
_symmetry.space_group_name_H-M   'P 1'
#
loop_
_entity.id
_entity.type
_entity.pdbx_description
1 polymer ?
#
loop_
_entity_poly.entity_id
_entity_poly.type
_entity_poly.pdbx_seq_one_letter_code
_entity_poly.pdbx_strand_id
1 'polypeptide(L)'
;MKCISALTLSLVLALAPGLASTQDSDGEGGASRATFDAEICKVDGLTATQCDCAWKFVSGKLSASDLKLAMLLTASSSDDAEVAKKADAALDKSKPSEKRQDAVQSEISALVIEAEDSCGK
;
A
#
# COMPACT_ATOMS: atom_id res chain seq x y z
N MET A 1 -40.92 15.85 -43.78
CA MET A 1 -40.34 15.90 -43.53
C MET A 1 -39.54 15.76 -42.65
N LYS A 2 -39.15 15.67 -42.13
CA LYS A 2 -38.36 15.63 -41.26
C LYS A 2 -37.84 14.65 -40.63
N CYS A 3 -37.07 14.33 -40.57
CA CYS A 3 -36.49 13.37 -40.09
C CYS A 3 -35.83 13.54 -38.99
N ILE A 4 -35.83 13.05 -38.28
CA ILE A 4 -35.28 13.06 -37.25
C ILE A 4 -34.45 12.16 -36.88
N SER A 5 -33.48 12.29 -36.72
CA SER A 5 -32.62 11.40 -36.45
C SER A 5 -32.48 11.18 -35.14
N ALA A 6 -32.52 10.34 -34.82
CA ALA A 6 -32.37 9.99 -33.61
C ALA A 6 -31.07 9.67 -33.29
N LEU A 7 -30.60 10.18 -32.67
CA LEU A 7 -29.43 9.83 -32.35
C LEU A 7 -29.32 9.16 -31.24
N THR A 8 -28.95 8.37 -31.14
CA THR A 8 -28.76 7.60 -30.18
C THR A 8 -27.57 7.60 -29.71
N LEU A 9 -27.39 8.01 -28.96
CA LEU A 9 -26.30 7.95 -28.51
C LEU A 9 -25.95 7.05 -27.61
N SER A 10 -25.38 6.48 -27.59
CA SER A 10 -25.04 5.55 -26.83
C SER A 10 -24.07 5.71 -26.06
N LEU A 11 -23.99 5.69 -25.42
CA LEU A 11 -23.18 5.70 -24.63
C LEU A 11 -22.50 4.89 -24.00
N VAL A 12 -21.98 4.71 -23.84
CA VAL A 12 -21.23 4.05 -23.27
C VAL A 12 -20.62 3.88 -22.27
N LEU A 13 -20.32 3.87 -21.88
CA LEU A 13 -19.82 3.68 -20.96
C LEU A 13 -19.09 3.06 -20.33
N ALA A 14 -18.79 2.98 -20.13
CA ALA A 14 -18.18 2.60 -19.45
C ALA A 14 -17.61 2.04 -18.73
N LEU A 15 -17.36 1.93 -18.51
CA LEU A 15 -16.92 1.55 -17.85
C LEU A 15 -16.06 0.98 -17.20
N ALA A 16 -15.70 0.68 -17.05
CA ALA A 16 -14.80 0.18 -16.59
C ALA A 16 -14.34 0.23 -15.47
N PRO A 17 -14.57 0.40 -14.93
CA PRO A 17 -14.25 0.57 -13.79
C PRO A 17 -13.75 -0.35 -13.01
N GLY A 18 -14.17 -0.99 -12.74
CA GLY A 18 -13.77 -1.91 -11.93
C GLY A 18 -12.44 -1.98 -11.61
N LEU A 19 -11.85 -1.84 -12.27
CA LEU A 19 -10.61 -2.09 -12.01
C LEU A 19 -10.10 -1.33 -11.06
N ALA A 20 -10.33 -0.41 -11.12
CA ALA A 20 -9.72 0.31 -10.25
C ALA A 20 -9.64 -0.15 -8.95
N SER A 21 -10.49 -0.69 -8.57
CA SER A 21 -10.49 -1.04 -7.29
C SER A 21 -9.34 -1.51 -6.77
N THR A 22 -8.68 -2.09 -7.46
CA THR A 22 -7.69 -2.73 -6.87
C THR A 22 -6.72 -1.92 -6.35
N GLN A 23 -6.36 -1.01 -6.86
CA GLN A 23 -5.28 -0.46 -6.38
C GLN A 23 -5.51 0.44 -5.37
N ASP A 24 -6.49 0.68 -5.10
CA ASP A 24 -6.62 1.47 -4.15
C ASP A 24 -5.80 1.41 -3.09
N SER A 25 -5.47 0.45 -2.73
CA SER A 25 -4.73 0.35 -1.60
C SER A 25 -3.51 1.09 -1.72
N ASP A 26 -3.12 1.40 -2.83
CA ASP A 26 -1.87 1.95 -2.93
C ASP A 26 -1.95 3.36 -2.68
N GLY A 27 -2.89 3.82 -2.46
CA GLY A 27 -3.01 5.01 -2.36
C GLY A 27 -2.23 5.88 -1.72
N GLU A 28 -2.48 6.85 -1.12
CA GLU A 28 -1.77 7.79 -0.62
C GLU A 28 -0.51 7.60 0.03
N GLY A 29 0.43 8.31 -0.23
CA GLY A 29 1.70 8.28 0.47
C GLY A 29 2.50 7.01 0.34
N GLY A 30 2.17 6.20 -0.57
CA GLY A 30 2.93 4.98 -0.75
C GLY A 30 2.61 3.89 0.25
N ALA A 31 1.57 4.06 0.99
CA ALA A 31 1.23 3.07 1.96
C ALA A 31 0.63 1.88 1.27
N SER A 32 1.42 1.00 0.79
CA SER A 32 0.89 -0.06 -0.02
C SER A 32 1.82 -1.24 -0.13
N ARG A 33 1.38 -2.21 -0.86
CA ARG A 33 2.17 -3.37 -1.22
C ARG A 33 3.46 -2.93 -1.94
N ALA A 34 3.38 -1.89 -2.75
CA ALA A 34 4.56 -1.40 -3.46
C ALA A 34 5.65 -0.95 -2.48
N THR A 35 5.27 -0.30 -1.40
CA THR A 35 6.22 0.10 -0.37
C THR A 35 6.83 -1.14 0.30
N PHE A 36 6.01 -2.12 0.61
CA PHE A 36 6.48 -3.36 1.23
C PHE A 36 7.49 -4.05 0.31
N ASP A 37 7.20 -4.13 -0.97
CA ASP A 37 8.09 -4.76 -1.93
C ASP A 37 9.44 -4.02 -2.01
N ALA A 38 9.40 -2.72 -2.12
CA ALA A 38 10.60 -1.93 -2.31
C ALA A 38 11.46 -1.80 -1.05
N GLU A 39 10.82 -1.62 0.08
CA GLU A 39 11.53 -1.29 1.30
C GLU A 39 11.78 -2.49 2.22
N ILE A 40 11.08 -3.56 2.02
CA ILE A 40 11.24 -4.75 2.84
C ILE A 40 11.70 -5.93 2.00
N CYS A 41 10.89 -6.35 1.06
CA CYS A 41 11.21 -7.55 0.29
C CYS A 41 12.53 -7.44 -0.46
N LYS A 42 12.75 -6.32 -1.09
CA LYS A 42 13.94 -6.11 -1.89
C LYS A 42 15.17 -6.00 -0.99
N VAL A 43 15.05 -5.29 0.11
CA VAL A 43 16.15 -5.09 1.04
C VAL A 43 16.53 -6.43 1.69
N ASP A 44 15.55 -7.23 2.06
CA ASP A 44 15.80 -8.51 2.70
C ASP A 44 16.07 -9.64 1.71
N GLY A 45 16.00 -9.36 0.44
CA GLY A 45 16.32 -10.36 -0.58
C GLY A 45 15.29 -11.47 -0.72
N LEU A 46 14.03 -11.17 -0.47
CA LEU A 46 12.98 -12.17 -0.59
C LEU A 46 12.64 -12.46 -2.05
N THR A 47 12.33 -13.70 -2.35
CA THR A 47 11.83 -14.05 -3.68
C THR A 47 10.41 -13.53 -3.82
N ALA A 48 9.89 -13.50 -5.03
CA ALA A 48 8.53 -13.04 -5.27
C ALA A 48 7.52 -13.84 -4.46
N THR A 49 7.69 -15.14 -4.37
CA THR A 49 6.80 -16.02 -3.61
C THR A 49 6.89 -15.73 -2.10
N GLN A 50 8.11 -15.55 -1.62
CA GLN A 50 8.31 -15.24 -0.21
C GLN A 50 7.73 -13.86 0.13
N CYS A 51 7.89 -12.91 -0.76
CA CYS A 51 7.34 -11.58 -0.56
C CYS A 51 5.81 -11.59 -0.51
N ASP A 52 5.18 -12.35 -1.41
CA ASP A 52 3.73 -12.52 -1.40
C ASP A 52 3.26 -13.13 -0.09
N CYS A 53 3.96 -14.16 0.36
CA CYS A 53 3.64 -14.82 1.62
C CYS A 53 3.77 -13.84 2.79
N ALA A 54 4.88 -13.13 2.84
CA ALA A 54 5.14 -12.18 3.91
C ALA A 54 4.11 -11.04 3.93
N TRP A 55 3.75 -10.53 2.76
CA TRP A 55 2.75 -9.48 2.66
C TRP A 55 1.40 -9.97 3.20
N LYS A 56 1.00 -11.17 2.80
CA LYS A 56 -0.27 -11.73 3.28
C LYS A 56 -0.24 -11.94 4.79
N PHE A 57 0.89 -12.37 5.31
CA PHE A 57 1.06 -12.58 6.73
C PHE A 57 0.90 -11.26 7.50
N VAL A 58 1.67 -10.27 7.10
CA VAL A 58 1.69 -8.96 7.77
C VAL A 58 0.34 -8.26 7.61
N SER A 59 -0.19 -8.22 6.41
CA SER A 59 -1.45 -7.52 6.17
C SER A 59 -2.63 -8.20 6.85
N GLY A 60 -2.53 -9.48 7.12
CA GLY A 60 -3.57 -10.20 7.83
C GLY A 60 -3.52 -10.00 9.34
N LYS A 61 -2.43 -9.49 9.86
CA LYS A 61 -2.25 -9.29 11.30
C LYS A 61 -2.46 -7.86 11.75
N LEU A 62 -2.31 -6.92 10.86
CA LEU A 62 -2.48 -5.51 11.20
C LEU A 62 -3.84 -5.02 10.72
N SER A 63 -4.43 -4.08 11.44
CA SER A 63 -5.64 -3.43 10.95
C SER A 63 -5.27 -2.60 9.74
N ALA A 64 -6.25 -2.23 8.93
CA ALA A 64 -6.00 -1.43 7.74
C ALA A 64 -5.31 -0.11 8.09
N SER A 65 -5.72 0.54 9.17
CA SER A 65 -5.12 1.81 9.55
C SER A 65 -3.70 1.65 10.09
N ASP A 66 -3.43 0.57 10.80
CA ASP A 66 -2.09 0.32 11.32
C ASP A 66 -1.15 -0.11 10.19
N LEU A 67 -1.65 -0.89 9.24
CA LEU A 67 -0.86 -1.27 8.08
C LEU A 67 -0.49 -0.04 7.27
N LYS A 68 -1.42 0.86 7.07
CA LYS A 68 -1.15 2.10 6.35
C LYS A 68 -0.10 2.92 7.08
N LEU A 69 -0.22 3.07 8.37
CA LEU A 69 0.75 3.81 9.17
C LEU A 69 2.13 3.12 9.10
N ALA A 70 2.15 1.80 9.24
CA ALA A 70 3.41 1.05 9.16
C ALA A 70 4.11 1.29 7.82
N MET A 71 3.36 1.26 6.74
CA MET A 71 3.95 1.48 5.41
C MET A 71 4.41 2.92 5.22
N LEU A 72 3.68 3.89 5.77
CA LEU A 72 4.11 5.28 5.72
C LEU A 72 5.41 5.50 6.52
N LEU A 73 5.50 4.90 7.69
CA LEU A 73 6.70 5.01 8.50
C LEU A 73 7.89 4.34 7.78
N THR A 74 7.65 3.22 7.16
CA THR A 74 8.68 2.52 6.39
C THR A 74 9.12 3.38 5.19
N ALA A 75 8.16 3.93 4.47
CA ALA A 75 8.46 4.76 3.30
C ALA A 75 9.17 6.05 3.68
N SER A 76 8.86 6.62 4.85
CA SER A 76 9.53 7.84 5.28
C SER A 76 11.01 7.63 5.57
N SER A 77 11.41 6.39 5.78
CA SER A 77 12.81 6.04 5.99
C SER A 77 13.48 5.54 4.72
N SER A 78 12.81 5.65 3.59
CA SER A 78 13.36 5.17 2.32
C SER A 78 14.56 5.97 1.88
N ASP A 79 15.45 5.32 1.17
CA ASP A 79 16.59 5.98 0.57
C ASP A 79 16.15 6.80 -0.64
N ASP A 80 14.98 6.53 -1.17
CA ASP A 80 14.43 7.29 -2.29
C ASP A 80 13.80 8.56 -1.75
N ALA A 81 14.40 9.69 -2.05
CA ALA A 81 13.95 10.99 -1.52
C ALA A 81 12.51 11.33 -1.87
N GLU A 82 12.06 10.94 -3.05
CA GLU A 82 10.69 11.22 -3.45
C GLU A 82 9.70 10.39 -2.66
N VAL A 83 10.03 9.15 -2.42
CA VAL A 83 9.19 8.24 -1.62
C VAL A 83 9.12 8.77 -0.19
N ALA A 84 10.27 9.10 0.38
CA ALA A 84 10.32 9.61 1.75
C ALA A 84 9.53 10.90 1.89
N LYS A 85 9.65 11.78 0.94
CA LYS A 85 8.96 13.06 0.96
C LYS A 85 7.44 12.90 0.93
N LYS A 86 6.97 12.01 0.07
CA LYS A 86 5.53 11.75 -0.03
C LYS A 86 4.99 11.14 1.26
N ALA A 87 5.76 10.25 1.84
CA ALA A 87 5.36 9.60 3.08
C ALA A 87 5.33 10.61 4.23
N ASP A 88 6.33 11.48 4.31
CA ASP A 88 6.37 12.51 5.33
C ASP A 88 5.17 13.45 5.20
N ALA A 89 4.81 13.83 3.99
CA ALA A 89 3.65 14.67 3.76
C ALA A 89 2.36 14.00 4.23
N ALA A 90 2.23 12.70 3.99
CA ALA A 90 1.06 11.96 4.42
C ALA A 90 1.03 11.82 5.95
N LEU A 91 2.18 11.63 6.58
CA LEU A 91 2.26 11.56 8.03
C LEU A 91 1.91 12.91 8.66
N ASP A 92 2.37 14.00 8.07
CA ASP A 92 2.04 15.33 8.54
C ASP A 92 0.54 15.59 8.48
N LYS A 93 -0.11 15.02 7.48
CA LYS A 93 -1.51 15.21 7.30
C LYS A 93 -2.32 14.42 8.31
N SER A 94 -1.95 13.19 8.59
CA SER A 94 -2.67 12.33 9.53
C SER A 94 -2.27 12.56 10.99
N LYS A 95 -1.09 13.10 11.20
CA LYS A 95 -0.59 13.43 12.56
C LYS A 95 -0.78 12.35 13.60
N PRO A 96 -0.27 11.15 13.35
CA PRO A 96 -0.36 10.09 14.36
C PRO A 96 0.49 10.45 15.57
N SER A 97 0.07 10.03 16.75
CA SER A 97 0.84 10.32 17.95
C SER A 97 2.16 9.55 17.94
N GLU A 98 3.17 10.07 18.62
CA GLU A 98 4.43 9.39 18.70
C GLU A 98 4.27 8.00 19.27
N LYS A 99 3.49 7.88 20.32
CA LYS A 99 3.24 6.59 20.95
C LYS A 99 2.68 5.59 19.96
N ARG A 100 1.76 6.03 19.10
CA ARG A 100 1.18 5.15 18.10
C ARG A 100 2.20 4.79 17.04
N GLN A 101 3.02 5.74 16.61
CA GLN A 101 4.07 5.48 15.64
C GLN A 101 5.05 4.45 16.18
N ASP A 102 5.49 4.60 17.42
CA ASP A 102 6.41 3.65 18.04
C ASP A 102 5.80 2.27 18.15
N ALA A 103 4.54 2.20 18.55
CA ALA A 103 3.86 0.92 18.69
C ALA A 103 3.73 0.20 17.35
N VAL A 104 3.33 0.90 16.32
CA VAL A 104 3.15 0.31 15.00
C VAL A 104 4.51 -0.07 14.39
N GLN A 105 5.51 0.76 14.58
CA GLN A 105 6.85 0.48 14.08
C GLN A 105 7.40 -0.80 14.71
N SER A 106 7.23 -0.94 16.01
CA SER A 106 7.68 -2.11 16.74
C SER A 106 6.92 -3.36 16.27
N GLU A 107 5.62 -3.21 16.07
CA GLU A 107 4.79 -4.31 15.65
C GLU A 107 5.13 -4.79 14.23
N ILE A 108 5.33 -3.86 13.30
CA ILE A 108 5.65 -4.24 11.93
C ILE A 108 7.02 -4.93 11.88
N SER A 109 7.98 -4.46 12.67
CA SER A 109 9.30 -5.09 12.70
C SER A 109 9.21 -6.53 13.19
N ALA A 110 8.45 -6.76 14.24
CA ALA A 110 8.27 -8.12 14.76
C ALA A 110 7.54 -9.01 13.76
N LEU A 111 6.51 -8.46 13.11
CA LEU A 111 5.74 -9.23 12.15
C LEU A 111 6.54 -9.59 10.90
N VAL A 112 7.43 -8.72 10.47
CA VAL A 112 8.28 -9.02 9.31
C VAL A 112 9.19 -10.20 9.63
N ILE A 113 9.80 -10.21 10.81
CA ILE A 113 10.67 -11.30 11.22
C ILE A 113 9.87 -12.61 11.28
N GLU A 114 8.68 -12.56 11.87
CA GLU A 114 7.84 -13.73 11.98
C GLU A 114 7.40 -14.21 10.61
N ALA A 115 7.10 -13.28 9.72
CA ALA A 115 6.70 -13.59 8.36
C ALA A 115 7.83 -14.28 7.59
N GLU A 116 9.04 -13.80 7.74
CA GLU A 116 10.18 -14.42 7.07
C GLU A 116 10.37 -15.85 7.51
N ASP A 117 10.27 -16.09 8.81
CA ASP A 117 10.36 -17.46 9.33
C ASP A 117 9.23 -18.33 8.79
N SER A 118 8.01 -17.80 8.77
CA SER A 118 6.86 -18.57 8.32
C SER A 118 6.86 -18.82 6.82
N CYS A 119 7.46 -17.93 6.06
CA CYS A 119 7.47 -18.01 4.60
C CYS A 119 8.72 -18.64 4.02
N GLY A 120 9.57 -19.15 4.89
CA GLY A 120 10.72 -19.93 4.41
C GLY A 120 11.95 -19.14 3.99
N LYS A 121 12.14 -17.98 4.54
CA LYS A 121 13.38 -17.29 4.31
C LYS A 121 14.46 -17.82 5.24
#